data_591037e4a082044cba217867097b3388
#
_entry.id   591037e4a082044cba217867097b3388
#
_cell.length_a   1.000
_cell.length_b   1.000
_cell.length_c   1.000
_cell.angle_alpha   90.00
_cell.angle_beta   90.00
_cell.angle_gamma   90.00
#
_symmetry.space_group_name_H-M   'P 1'
#
loop_
_entity.id
_entity.type
_entity.pdbx_description
1 polymer ?
#
loop_
_entity_poly.entity_id
_entity_poly.type
_entity_poly.pdbx_seq_one_letter_code
_entity_poly.pdbx_strand_id
1 'polypeptide(L)'
;MIRSGKLCVLVLLLFVCGAHAFNWTLVKYDGRDYIPIQDVATFYSFTQASYTGDSVNLEGATLRMVGGVNSRELYLNGLKFILSFPIVKVDNQILLSRMDLSKLVEPVLRPARIQGRPVGTVVLDAGHGGVDQGATSILGNEKEFTLDVVERARDLLLKAGFNVRLTRSADVFVPLEDRAAFANRQSNAVFVSVHFNAGAREDAGGIETYSLAPRGVPSTNSLNLTLSDFEPCVGNIRDTENIALATAMHAALITRVSANDRGIKRARFAVLRNTTIPSVLIEGGFLTNPQDRVRIATPVYRQLLAQAIVQGILSYNRALNRGPSSDKMMVKRAGTSETGTADPGLSIWDPLKPSAYTLPQDARK
;
A
#
# COMPACT_ATOMS: atom_id res chain seq x y z
N MET A 1 74.57 -6.45 27.45
CA MET A 1 73.55 -7.04 26.56
C MET A 1 72.23 -6.22 26.70
N ILE A 2 72.00 -5.28 25.83
CA ILE A 2 70.83 -4.45 25.86
C ILE A 2 69.87 -4.98 24.78
N ARG A 3 68.70 -5.53 25.15
CA ARG A 3 67.68 -6.00 24.23
C ARG A 3 66.89 -4.82 23.72
N SER A 4 66.98 -4.53 22.43
CA SER A 4 66.22 -3.57 21.68
C SER A 4 64.77 -4.11 21.47
N GLY A 5 63.80 -3.53 22.18
CA GLY A 5 62.39 -3.80 21.95
C GLY A 5 61.89 -3.00 20.77
N LYS A 6 61.43 -3.66 19.72
CA LYS A 6 60.75 -3.03 18.56
C LYS A 6 59.33 -2.66 18.98
N LEU A 7 59.06 -1.36 19.03
CA LEU A 7 57.71 -0.79 19.21
C LEU A 7 56.95 -0.90 17.88
N CYS A 8 55.98 -1.82 17.78
CA CYS A 8 55.07 -1.90 16.65
C CYS A 8 53.94 -0.88 16.88
N VAL A 9 53.97 0.24 16.19
CA VAL A 9 52.85 1.18 16.15
C VAL A 9 51.82 0.65 15.19
N LEU A 10 50.68 0.12 15.73
CA LEU A 10 49.53 -0.28 14.97
C LEU A 10 48.72 0.98 14.62
N VAL A 11 48.85 1.48 13.39
CA VAL A 11 48.02 2.59 12.88
C VAL A 11 46.67 2.01 12.53
N LEU A 12 45.65 2.22 13.40
CA LEU A 12 44.27 1.87 13.15
C LEU A 12 43.66 2.95 12.25
N LEU A 13 43.63 2.71 10.94
CA LEU A 13 42.89 3.54 9.98
C LEU A 13 41.38 3.33 10.20
N LEU A 14 40.79 4.18 11.00
CA LEU A 14 39.33 4.29 11.09
C LEU A 14 38.80 4.88 9.77
N PHE A 15 38.36 4.02 8.86
CA PHE A 15 37.51 4.45 7.75
C PHE A 15 36.15 4.86 8.31
N VAL A 16 36.02 6.14 8.60
CA VAL A 16 34.69 6.75 8.79
C VAL A 16 33.99 6.74 7.43
N CYS A 17 33.21 5.70 7.18
CA CYS A 17 32.30 5.65 6.05
C CYS A 17 31.18 6.68 6.33
N GLY A 18 31.41 7.93 5.99
CA GLY A 18 30.38 8.96 6.03
C GLY A 18 29.25 8.54 5.10
N ALA A 19 28.10 8.21 5.66
CA ALA A 19 26.89 8.09 4.85
C ALA A 19 26.58 9.46 4.28
N HIS A 20 27.01 9.71 3.05
CA HIS A 20 26.62 10.93 2.34
C HIS A 20 25.10 10.91 2.15
N ALA A 21 24.43 11.90 2.74
CA ALA A 21 23.00 12.12 2.47
C ALA A 21 22.84 12.44 0.99
N PHE A 22 21.84 11.84 0.34
CA PHE A 22 21.53 12.14 -1.05
C PHE A 22 20.99 13.57 -1.16
N ASN A 23 21.58 14.38 -2.02
CA ASN A 23 21.16 15.76 -2.25
C ASN A 23 20.04 15.81 -3.28
N TRP A 24 18.82 16.02 -2.81
CA TRP A 24 17.65 16.19 -3.66
C TRP A 24 17.59 17.58 -4.27
N THR A 25 17.37 17.68 -5.57
CA THR A 25 17.05 18.94 -6.22
C THR A 25 15.57 19.28 -5.96
N LEU A 26 15.31 20.48 -5.44
CA LEU A 26 13.94 20.95 -5.19
C LEU A 26 13.57 22.03 -6.22
N VAL A 27 12.46 21.80 -6.92
CA VAL A 27 11.87 22.73 -7.89
C VAL A 27 10.51 23.18 -7.37
N LYS A 28 10.29 24.49 -7.28
CA LYS A 28 8.97 25.06 -6.94
C LYS A 28 8.10 25.14 -8.19
N TYR A 29 6.93 24.50 -8.15
CA TYR A 29 5.94 24.58 -9.21
C TYR A 29 4.54 24.63 -8.60
N ASP A 30 3.71 25.58 -9.03
CA ASP A 30 2.34 25.78 -8.53
C ASP A 30 2.25 25.79 -6.99
N GLY A 31 3.20 26.49 -6.33
CA GLY A 31 3.27 26.61 -4.86
C GLY A 31 3.70 25.34 -4.12
N ARG A 32 4.11 24.27 -4.82
CA ARG A 32 4.52 22.98 -4.25
C ARG A 32 5.97 22.65 -4.56
N ASP A 33 6.53 21.75 -3.75
CA ASP A 33 7.86 21.18 -3.98
C ASP A 33 7.76 19.97 -4.90
N TYR A 34 8.56 19.99 -5.95
CA TYR A 34 8.75 18.89 -6.88
C TYR A 34 10.21 18.46 -6.93
N ILE A 35 10.46 17.26 -7.39
CA ILE A 35 11.78 16.65 -7.50
C ILE A 35 11.94 16.13 -8.94
N PRO A 36 13.08 16.40 -9.60
CA PRO A 36 13.37 15.84 -10.91
C PRO A 36 13.31 14.32 -10.90
N ILE A 37 12.65 13.75 -11.88
CA ILE A 37 12.53 12.28 -11.99
C ILE A 37 13.89 11.61 -12.15
N GLN A 38 14.90 12.34 -12.64
CA GLN A 38 16.28 11.87 -12.74
C GLN A 38 16.91 11.65 -11.35
N ASP A 39 16.64 12.53 -10.39
CA ASP A 39 17.07 12.34 -8.99
C ASP A 39 16.43 11.08 -8.40
N VAL A 40 15.13 10.88 -8.70
CA VAL A 40 14.41 9.66 -8.28
C VAL A 40 15.06 8.42 -8.89
N ALA A 41 15.37 8.45 -10.20
CA ALA A 41 16.01 7.34 -10.87
C ALA A 41 17.38 7.00 -10.25
N THR A 42 18.19 8.04 -9.97
CA THR A 42 19.51 7.88 -9.35
C THR A 42 19.40 7.32 -7.93
N PHE A 43 18.52 7.87 -7.12
CA PHE A 43 18.38 7.48 -5.71
C PHE A 43 17.93 6.03 -5.53
N TYR A 44 16.98 5.57 -6.34
CA TYR A 44 16.49 4.18 -6.31
C TYR A 44 17.27 3.22 -7.20
N SER A 45 18.37 3.69 -7.81
CA SER A 45 19.25 2.87 -8.67
C SER A 45 18.52 2.23 -9.85
N PHE A 46 17.63 2.99 -10.49
CA PHE A 46 17.08 2.58 -11.78
C PHE A 46 18.19 2.62 -12.84
N THR A 47 18.39 1.50 -13.53
CA THR A 47 19.48 1.33 -14.51
C THR A 47 19.10 1.84 -15.90
N GLN A 48 17.82 1.94 -16.19
CA GLN A 48 17.30 2.46 -17.44
C GLN A 48 16.23 3.52 -17.15
N ALA A 49 16.33 4.63 -17.85
CA ALA A 49 15.34 5.70 -17.83
C ALA A 49 15.02 6.11 -19.27
N SER A 50 13.78 5.95 -19.67
CA SER A 50 13.31 6.39 -20.98
C SER A 50 12.18 7.41 -20.85
N TYR A 51 12.26 8.45 -21.66
CA TYR A 51 11.31 9.55 -21.72
C TYR A 51 10.85 9.68 -23.17
N THR A 52 9.75 9.00 -23.51
CA THR A 52 9.21 9.00 -24.89
C THR A 52 7.93 9.81 -24.90
N GLY A 53 7.94 10.96 -25.55
CA GLY A 53 6.82 11.91 -25.50
C GLY A 53 6.56 12.36 -24.07
N ASP A 54 5.34 12.13 -23.58
CA ASP A 54 4.90 12.45 -22.22
C ASP A 54 4.99 11.24 -21.26
N SER A 55 5.55 10.11 -21.70
CA SER A 55 5.69 8.90 -20.89
C SER A 55 7.03 8.86 -20.15
N VAL A 56 6.99 8.42 -18.92
CA VAL A 56 8.15 8.14 -18.06
C VAL A 56 8.19 6.66 -17.77
N ASN A 57 9.31 6.01 -18.09
CA ASN A 57 9.55 4.61 -17.77
C ASN A 57 10.94 4.46 -17.13
N LEU A 58 10.97 4.05 -15.85
CA LEU A 58 12.20 3.76 -15.12
C LEU A 58 12.23 2.26 -14.82
N GLU A 59 13.34 1.62 -15.18
CA GLU A 59 13.56 0.19 -14.95
C GLU A 59 14.87 -0.04 -14.20
N GLY A 60 14.80 -0.86 -13.16
CA GLY A 60 15.92 -1.37 -12.38
C GLY A 60 15.87 -2.88 -12.30
N ALA A 61 16.78 -3.50 -11.55
CA ALA A 61 16.86 -4.95 -11.42
C ALA A 61 15.57 -5.59 -10.83
N THR A 62 14.90 -4.89 -9.92
CA THR A 62 13.69 -5.38 -9.21
C THR A 62 12.60 -4.33 -9.12
N LEU A 63 12.87 -3.13 -9.60
CA LEU A 63 11.98 -1.98 -9.50
C LEU A 63 11.59 -1.48 -10.89
N ARG A 64 10.32 -1.21 -11.06
CA ARG A 64 9.79 -0.57 -12.27
C ARG A 64 8.82 0.53 -11.89
N MET A 65 8.99 1.71 -12.50
CA MET A 65 8.10 2.85 -12.33
C MET A 65 7.68 3.40 -13.70
N VAL A 66 6.37 3.47 -13.94
CA VAL A 66 5.80 3.98 -15.19
C VAL A 66 4.76 5.05 -14.86
N GLY A 67 4.83 6.19 -15.54
CA GLY A 67 3.89 7.29 -15.39
C GLY A 67 3.82 8.17 -16.62
N GLY A 68 3.00 9.20 -16.58
CA GLY A 68 2.85 10.15 -17.70
C GLY A 68 2.82 11.60 -17.22
N VAL A 69 3.35 12.51 -18.02
CA VAL A 69 3.24 13.96 -17.81
C VAL A 69 1.76 14.36 -17.85
N ASN A 70 1.37 15.28 -16.98
CA ASN A 70 -0.01 15.74 -16.77
C ASN A 70 -0.97 14.62 -16.30
N SER A 71 -0.42 13.47 -15.86
CA SER A 71 -1.17 12.35 -15.32
C SER A 71 -0.92 12.18 -13.82
N ARG A 72 -1.95 11.73 -13.11
CA ARG A 72 -1.85 11.26 -11.74
C ARG A 72 -1.74 9.73 -11.65
N GLU A 73 -1.78 9.03 -12.77
CA GLU A 73 -1.59 7.59 -12.78
C GLU A 73 -0.10 7.24 -12.71
N LEU A 74 0.25 6.42 -11.74
CA LEU A 74 1.60 5.88 -11.56
C LEU A 74 1.51 4.38 -11.37
N TYR A 75 2.36 3.64 -12.07
CA TYR A 75 2.51 2.21 -11.88
C TYR A 75 3.87 1.92 -11.23
N LEU A 76 3.84 1.29 -10.05
CA LEU A 76 5.03 0.79 -9.37
C LEU A 76 4.97 -0.74 -9.36
N ASN A 77 5.94 -1.37 -10.02
CA ASN A 77 5.98 -2.83 -10.20
C ASN A 77 4.65 -3.42 -10.72
N GLY A 78 4.00 -2.69 -11.63
CA GLY A 78 2.73 -3.12 -12.24
C GLY A 78 1.47 -2.79 -11.44
N LEU A 79 1.58 -2.31 -10.21
CA LEU A 79 0.42 -1.86 -9.42
C LEU A 79 0.09 -0.41 -9.72
N LYS A 80 -1.18 -0.13 -9.92
CA LYS A 80 -1.71 1.21 -10.20
C LYS A 80 -1.88 2.02 -8.93
N PHE A 81 -1.34 3.22 -8.92
CA PHE A 81 -1.52 4.24 -7.89
C PHE A 81 -2.06 5.53 -8.50
N ILE A 82 -2.87 6.25 -7.74
CA ILE A 82 -3.29 7.60 -8.11
C ILE A 82 -2.53 8.59 -7.24
N LEU A 83 -1.63 9.34 -7.86
CA LEU A 83 -0.82 10.37 -7.22
C LEU A 83 -1.69 11.47 -6.61
N SER A 84 -1.16 12.13 -5.59
CA SER A 84 -1.74 13.34 -5.00
C SER A 84 -1.74 14.49 -6.01
N PHE A 85 -0.64 14.64 -6.74
CA PHE A 85 -0.42 15.69 -7.74
C PHE A 85 0.13 15.09 -9.03
N PRO A 86 -0.19 15.67 -10.21
CA PRO A 86 0.27 15.12 -11.47
C PRO A 86 1.81 15.19 -11.60
N ILE A 87 2.40 14.29 -12.36
CA ILE A 87 3.73 14.45 -12.90
C ILE A 87 3.68 15.64 -13.86
N VAL A 88 4.62 16.57 -13.74
CA VAL A 88 4.64 17.77 -14.58
C VAL A 88 5.95 17.89 -15.34
N LYS A 89 5.95 18.67 -16.43
CA LYS A 89 7.14 19.01 -17.20
C LYS A 89 7.37 20.51 -17.16
N VAL A 90 8.52 20.93 -16.65
CA VAL A 90 8.93 22.33 -16.52
C VAL A 90 10.36 22.46 -17.06
N ASP A 91 10.62 23.43 -17.94
CA ASP A 91 11.95 23.67 -18.52
C ASP A 91 12.65 22.38 -19.00
N ASN A 92 11.91 21.54 -19.71
CA ASN A 92 12.34 20.23 -20.22
C ASN A 92 12.69 19.17 -19.15
N GLN A 93 12.47 19.47 -17.87
CA GLN A 93 12.60 18.51 -16.77
C GLN A 93 11.24 17.90 -16.42
N ILE A 94 11.22 16.59 -16.22
CA ILE A 94 10.03 15.89 -15.71
C ILE A 94 10.15 15.81 -14.19
N LEU A 95 9.09 16.20 -13.49
CA LEU A 95 9.09 16.41 -12.05
C LEU A 95 8.00 15.57 -11.38
N LEU A 96 8.35 14.91 -10.29
CA LEU A 96 7.45 14.21 -9.38
C LEU A 96 7.23 15.05 -8.12
N SER A 97 6.00 15.13 -7.62
CA SER A 97 5.69 15.80 -6.36
C SER A 97 6.53 15.21 -5.20
N ARG A 98 7.17 16.08 -4.40
CA ARG A 98 7.88 15.67 -3.17
C ARG A 98 6.94 14.96 -2.20
N MET A 99 5.66 15.36 -2.15
CA MET A 99 4.64 14.71 -1.34
C MET A 99 4.46 13.25 -1.77
N ASP A 100 4.28 13.00 -3.06
CA ASP A 100 4.10 11.64 -3.57
C ASP A 100 5.38 10.82 -3.44
N LEU A 101 6.55 11.42 -3.66
CA LEU A 101 7.81 10.71 -3.41
C LEU A 101 7.90 10.22 -1.96
N SER A 102 7.64 11.09 -0.98
CA SER A 102 7.83 10.78 0.44
C SER A 102 6.71 9.93 1.05
N LYS A 103 5.46 10.13 0.61
CA LYS A 103 4.26 9.53 1.22
C LYS A 103 3.67 8.36 0.42
N LEU A 104 4.22 8.09 -0.78
CA LEU A 104 3.79 6.98 -1.63
C LEU A 104 4.99 6.18 -2.14
N VAL A 105 5.85 6.76 -2.96
CA VAL A 105 6.92 6.03 -3.65
C VAL A 105 7.92 5.41 -2.67
N GLU A 106 8.39 6.17 -1.69
CA GLU A 106 9.36 5.71 -0.69
C GLU A 106 8.85 4.52 0.13
N PRO A 107 7.66 4.57 0.78
CA PRO A 107 7.14 3.43 1.53
C PRO A 107 6.85 2.20 0.68
N VAL A 108 6.52 2.40 -0.61
CA VAL A 108 6.22 1.32 -1.54
C VAL A 108 7.49 0.64 -2.06
N LEU A 109 8.50 1.41 -2.45
CA LEU A 109 9.74 0.85 -2.99
C LEU A 109 10.69 0.34 -1.91
N ARG A 110 10.64 0.89 -0.70
CA ARG A 110 11.50 0.49 0.43
C ARG A 110 10.71 0.17 1.70
N PRO A 111 9.79 -0.79 1.66
CA PRO A 111 8.93 -1.15 2.81
C PRO A 111 9.73 -1.65 4.02
N ALA A 112 10.93 -2.17 3.83
CA ALA A 112 11.82 -2.58 4.92
C ALA A 112 12.25 -1.42 5.84
N ARG A 113 12.07 -0.15 5.42
CA ARG A 113 12.33 1.03 6.24
C ARG A 113 11.13 1.46 7.10
N ILE A 114 9.99 0.82 6.92
CA ILE A 114 8.81 1.08 7.76
C ILE A 114 9.08 0.48 9.14
N GLN A 115 9.10 1.34 10.16
CA GLN A 115 9.23 0.91 11.55
C GLN A 115 7.87 0.44 12.06
N GLY A 116 7.48 -0.78 11.71
CA GLY A 116 6.24 -1.41 12.15
C GLY A 116 6.50 -2.59 13.08
N ARG A 117 5.48 -2.95 13.88
CA ARG A 117 5.48 -4.20 14.65
C ARG A 117 4.76 -5.28 13.86
N PRO A 118 5.14 -6.56 14.03
CA PRO A 118 4.37 -7.67 13.46
C PRO A 118 2.91 -7.57 13.83
N VAL A 119 2.04 -7.84 12.86
CA VAL A 119 0.59 -7.85 13.06
C VAL A 119 0.22 -9.09 13.87
N GLY A 120 -0.40 -8.88 15.02
CA GLY A 120 -0.96 -9.95 15.85
C GLY A 120 -2.49 -9.98 15.80
N THR A 121 -3.10 -8.81 15.58
CA THR A 121 -4.57 -8.65 15.58
C THR A 121 -5.02 -8.01 14.26
N VAL A 122 -6.10 -8.52 13.68
CA VAL A 122 -6.77 -7.92 12.52
C VAL A 122 -8.16 -7.47 12.94
N VAL A 123 -8.42 -6.17 12.82
CA VAL A 123 -9.75 -5.61 12.99
C VAL A 123 -10.41 -5.53 11.62
N LEU A 124 -11.45 -6.32 11.42
CA LEU A 124 -12.26 -6.30 10.21
C LEU A 124 -13.52 -5.47 10.45
N ASP A 125 -13.75 -4.52 9.58
CA ASP A 125 -14.90 -3.63 9.60
C ASP A 125 -15.82 -3.95 8.43
N ALA A 126 -17.00 -4.50 8.73
CA ALA A 126 -18.05 -4.67 7.73
C ALA A 126 -18.78 -3.34 7.57
N GLY A 127 -18.61 -2.67 6.45
CA GLY A 127 -19.26 -1.39 6.18
C GLY A 127 -20.77 -1.45 6.34
N HIS A 128 -21.39 -0.32 6.74
CA HIS A 128 -22.83 -0.17 6.92
C HIS A 128 -23.42 -1.10 8.02
N GLY A 129 -24.72 -1.37 7.99
CA GLY A 129 -25.41 -2.27 8.90
C GLY A 129 -26.67 -1.65 9.54
N GLY A 130 -27.65 -2.49 9.89
CA GLY A 130 -28.91 -2.07 10.47
C GLY A 130 -29.70 -1.15 9.52
N VAL A 131 -29.98 0.07 9.96
CA VAL A 131 -30.70 1.08 9.19
C VAL A 131 -29.90 1.64 8.01
N ASP A 132 -28.57 1.58 8.06
CA ASP A 132 -27.68 1.98 6.99
C ASP A 132 -27.46 0.78 6.03
N GLN A 133 -28.08 0.84 4.86
CA GLN A 133 -28.01 -0.24 3.89
C GLN A 133 -26.75 -0.18 3.00
N GLY A 134 -26.08 0.99 2.96
CA GLY A 134 -25.04 1.27 1.97
C GLY A 134 -25.60 1.35 0.55
N ALA A 135 -24.80 0.99 -0.44
CA ALA A 135 -25.28 0.86 -1.81
C ALA A 135 -26.30 -0.27 -1.92
N THR A 136 -27.36 -0.03 -2.72
CA THR A 136 -28.47 -0.97 -2.92
C THR A 136 -28.52 -1.47 -4.35
N SER A 137 -28.92 -2.72 -4.53
CA SER A 137 -29.13 -3.32 -5.85
C SER A 137 -30.29 -4.30 -5.82
N ILE A 138 -30.74 -4.71 -7.01
CA ILE A 138 -31.77 -5.76 -7.15
C ILE A 138 -31.31 -7.14 -6.64
N LEU A 139 -30.02 -7.33 -6.38
CA LEU A 139 -29.42 -8.60 -5.91
C LEU A 139 -29.05 -8.59 -4.44
N GLY A 140 -29.30 -7.49 -3.72
CA GLY A 140 -28.99 -7.32 -2.30
C GLY A 140 -28.35 -5.99 -1.98
N ASN A 141 -28.12 -5.74 -0.71
CA ASN A 141 -27.57 -4.49 -0.17
C ASN A 141 -26.12 -4.66 0.25
N GLU A 142 -25.37 -3.58 0.19
CA GLU A 142 -23.95 -3.56 0.56
C GLU A 142 -23.69 -4.13 1.95
N LYS A 143 -24.50 -3.76 2.94
CA LYS A 143 -24.34 -4.22 4.33
C LYS A 143 -24.32 -5.74 4.51
N GLU A 144 -25.07 -6.46 3.66
CA GLU A 144 -25.14 -7.93 3.68
C GLU A 144 -23.88 -8.54 3.10
N PHE A 145 -23.42 -8.00 1.97
CA PHE A 145 -22.24 -8.49 1.27
C PHE A 145 -20.95 -8.20 2.04
N THR A 146 -20.84 -7.03 2.66
CA THR A 146 -19.68 -6.68 3.49
C THR A 146 -19.58 -7.58 4.71
N LEU A 147 -20.70 -7.90 5.38
CA LEU A 147 -20.72 -8.80 6.51
C LEU A 147 -20.26 -10.21 6.10
N ASP A 148 -20.79 -10.76 5.01
CA ASP A 148 -20.42 -12.10 4.52
C ASP A 148 -18.92 -12.18 4.17
N VAL A 149 -18.33 -11.15 3.51
CA VAL A 149 -16.89 -11.10 3.22
C VAL A 149 -16.08 -11.09 4.51
N VAL A 150 -16.47 -10.26 5.49
CA VAL A 150 -15.74 -10.10 6.76
C VAL A 150 -15.79 -11.40 7.58
N GLU A 151 -16.93 -12.10 7.64
CA GLU A 151 -17.05 -13.38 8.33
C GLU A 151 -16.16 -14.45 7.70
N ARG A 152 -16.15 -14.57 6.37
CA ARG A 152 -15.25 -15.48 5.64
C ARG A 152 -13.78 -15.15 5.90
N ALA A 153 -13.43 -13.86 5.86
CA ALA A 153 -12.06 -13.40 6.12
C ALA A 153 -11.65 -13.69 7.56
N ARG A 154 -12.54 -13.48 8.55
CA ARG A 154 -12.32 -13.85 9.95
C ARG A 154 -11.91 -15.31 10.09
N ASP A 155 -12.70 -16.20 9.52
CA ASP A 155 -12.47 -17.65 9.68
C ASP A 155 -11.13 -18.08 9.06
N LEU A 156 -10.76 -17.49 7.93
CA LEU A 156 -9.46 -17.72 7.29
C LEU A 156 -8.29 -17.13 8.09
N LEU A 157 -8.43 -15.92 8.65
CA LEU A 157 -7.40 -15.27 9.45
C LEU A 157 -7.16 -15.99 10.78
N LEU A 158 -8.23 -16.50 11.43
CA LEU A 158 -8.11 -17.33 12.63
C LEU A 158 -7.31 -18.60 12.32
N LYS A 159 -7.58 -19.28 11.20
CA LYS A 159 -6.81 -20.45 10.75
C LYS A 159 -5.35 -20.08 10.43
N ALA A 160 -5.08 -18.85 10.01
CA ALA A 160 -3.73 -18.34 9.76
C ALA A 160 -2.99 -17.88 11.04
N GLY A 161 -3.62 -18.00 12.23
CA GLY A 161 -2.99 -17.71 13.52
C GLY A 161 -3.12 -16.26 14.00
N PHE A 162 -3.95 -15.44 13.37
CA PHE A 162 -4.22 -14.07 13.82
C PHE A 162 -5.34 -14.02 14.86
N ASN A 163 -5.26 -13.07 15.78
CA ASN A 163 -6.44 -12.63 16.52
C ASN A 163 -7.32 -11.79 15.60
N VAL A 164 -8.62 -12.05 15.59
CA VAL A 164 -9.55 -11.29 14.75
C VAL A 164 -10.62 -10.62 15.62
N ARG A 165 -10.88 -9.37 15.31
CA ARG A 165 -11.94 -8.56 15.93
C ARG A 165 -12.84 -8.00 14.84
N LEU A 166 -14.15 -8.05 15.03
CA LEU A 166 -15.13 -7.49 14.10
C LEU A 166 -15.76 -6.25 14.71
N THR A 167 -15.98 -5.21 13.92
CA THR A 167 -16.74 -4.01 14.36
C THR A 167 -18.22 -4.36 14.54
N ARG A 168 -18.74 -5.27 13.73
CA ARG A 168 -20.05 -5.90 13.87
C ARG A 168 -20.02 -7.35 13.38
N SER A 169 -20.82 -8.20 14.00
CA SER A 169 -21.00 -9.62 13.64
C SER A 169 -22.47 -9.96 13.38
N ALA A 170 -23.29 -8.94 13.20
CA ALA A 170 -24.71 -9.05 12.88
C ALA A 170 -25.13 -7.84 12.04
N ASP A 171 -26.37 -7.84 11.55
CA ASP A 171 -26.96 -6.70 10.85
C ASP A 171 -27.40 -5.60 11.86
N VAL A 172 -26.41 -4.89 12.40
CA VAL A 172 -26.60 -3.78 13.35
C VAL A 172 -25.87 -2.54 12.84
N PHE A 173 -26.44 -1.36 13.10
CA PHE A 173 -25.76 -0.10 12.80
C PHE A 173 -24.68 0.19 13.84
N VAL A 174 -23.47 0.52 13.35
CA VAL A 174 -22.35 0.98 14.18
C VAL A 174 -21.88 2.33 13.64
N PRO A 175 -21.91 3.41 14.45
CA PRO A 175 -21.41 4.73 14.06
C PRO A 175 -19.94 4.69 13.60
N LEU A 176 -19.57 5.58 12.66
CA LEU A 176 -18.22 5.59 12.09
C LEU A 176 -17.14 5.84 13.15
N GLU A 177 -17.42 6.70 14.13
CA GLU A 177 -16.53 7.03 15.23
C GLU A 177 -16.30 5.80 16.13
N ASP A 178 -17.34 5.00 16.38
CA ASP A 178 -17.26 3.80 17.23
C ASP A 178 -16.45 2.70 16.55
N ARG A 179 -16.50 2.57 15.21
CA ARG A 179 -15.64 1.64 14.44
C ARG A 179 -14.17 1.97 14.65
N ALA A 180 -13.79 3.24 14.48
CA ALA A 180 -12.43 3.70 14.70
C ALA A 180 -12.02 3.58 16.18
N ALA A 181 -12.86 3.97 17.10
CA ALA A 181 -12.61 3.83 18.54
C ALA A 181 -12.43 2.37 18.95
N PHE A 182 -13.21 1.45 18.39
CA PHE A 182 -13.06 0.01 18.60
C PHE A 182 -11.68 -0.48 18.11
N ALA A 183 -11.27 -0.06 16.91
CA ALA A 183 -9.97 -0.40 16.33
C ALA A 183 -8.82 0.15 17.18
N ASN A 184 -8.92 1.38 17.65
CA ASN A 184 -7.89 2.07 18.42
C ASN A 184 -7.60 1.42 19.79
N ARG A 185 -8.53 0.61 20.31
CA ARG A 185 -8.32 -0.16 21.56
C ARG A 185 -7.48 -1.43 21.36
N GLN A 186 -7.18 -1.79 20.10
CA GLN A 186 -6.41 -3.01 19.80
C GLN A 186 -4.93 -2.69 19.70
N SER A 187 -4.08 -3.56 20.26
CA SER A 187 -2.62 -3.46 20.16
C SER A 187 -2.07 -4.40 19.10
N ASN A 188 -0.93 -4.03 18.48
CA ASN A 188 -0.30 -4.79 17.40
C ASN A 188 -1.31 -5.17 16.31
N ALA A 189 -2.15 -4.20 15.92
CA ALA A 189 -3.31 -4.43 15.08
C ALA A 189 -3.25 -3.64 13.77
N VAL A 190 -3.99 -4.12 12.80
CA VAL A 190 -4.36 -3.40 11.57
C VAL A 190 -5.88 -3.35 11.43
N PHE A 191 -6.37 -2.32 10.75
CA PHE A 191 -7.80 -2.13 10.47
C PHE A 191 -8.06 -2.27 8.97
N VAL A 192 -9.02 -3.10 8.60
CA VAL A 192 -9.46 -3.33 7.22
C VAL A 192 -10.96 -3.13 7.14
N SER A 193 -11.38 -2.04 6.49
CA SER A 193 -12.79 -1.76 6.21
C SER A 193 -13.16 -2.30 4.84
N VAL A 194 -14.28 -3.02 4.77
CA VAL A 194 -14.75 -3.69 3.55
C VAL A 194 -16.04 -3.04 3.09
N HIS A 195 -16.04 -2.62 1.82
CA HIS A 195 -17.13 -1.90 1.16
C HIS A 195 -17.36 -2.40 -0.28
N PHE A 196 -18.50 -2.01 -0.84
CA PHE A 196 -18.84 -2.13 -2.25
C PHE A 196 -19.39 -0.80 -2.75
N ASN A 197 -18.70 -0.21 -3.70
CA ASN A 197 -18.91 1.15 -4.15
C ASN A 197 -20.26 1.35 -4.90
N ALA A 198 -20.64 2.60 -5.02
CA ALA A 198 -21.71 3.05 -5.91
C ALA A 198 -21.17 4.18 -6.80
N GLY A 199 -21.20 3.98 -8.11
CA GLY A 199 -20.83 5.01 -9.08
C GLY A 199 -22.03 5.83 -9.54
N ALA A 200 -21.81 7.09 -9.92
CA ALA A 200 -22.81 7.91 -10.56
C ALA A 200 -23.19 7.41 -11.97
N ARG A 201 -22.33 6.57 -12.57
CA ARG A 201 -22.52 5.96 -13.89
C ARG A 201 -22.46 4.45 -13.75
N GLU A 202 -23.30 3.75 -14.48
CA GLU A 202 -23.36 2.27 -14.46
C GLU A 202 -22.14 1.58 -15.06
N ASP A 203 -21.33 2.28 -15.89
CA ASP A 203 -20.09 1.76 -16.45
C ASP A 203 -18.91 1.83 -15.47
N ALA A 204 -19.06 2.54 -14.33
CA ALA A 204 -18.07 2.53 -13.28
C ALA A 204 -18.02 1.17 -12.58
N GLY A 205 -16.91 0.44 -12.70
CA GLY A 205 -16.73 -0.88 -12.11
C GLY A 205 -15.28 -1.20 -11.85
N GLY A 206 -15.01 -2.17 -10.97
CA GLY A 206 -13.69 -2.66 -10.62
C GLY A 206 -13.31 -2.45 -9.16
N ILE A 207 -12.06 -2.79 -8.83
CA ILE A 207 -11.50 -2.78 -7.47
C ILE A 207 -10.79 -1.45 -7.20
N GLU A 208 -11.10 -0.85 -6.05
CA GLU A 208 -10.39 0.30 -5.50
C GLU A 208 -9.88 -0.02 -4.10
N THR A 209 -8.74 0.55 -3.73
CA THR A 209 -8.23 0.48 -2.36
C THR A 209 -7.86 1.86 -1.88
N TYR A 210 -8.34 2.24 -0.72
CA TYR A 210 -8.14 3.57 -0.17
C TYR A 210 -7.22 3.56 1.05
N SER A 211 -6.19 4.40 0.99
CA SER A 211 -5.38 4.81 2.13
C SER A 211 -5.75 6.22 2.56
N LEU A 212 -5.50 6.58 3.83
CA LEU A 212 -5.73 7.95 4.29
C LEU A 212 -4.92 8.95 3.46
N ALA A 213 -5.56 10.05 3.05
CA ALA A 213 -4.86 11.16 2.42
C ALA A 213 -3.93 11.86 3.43
N PRO A 214 -2.64 12.07 3.10
CA PRO A 214 -1.73 12.85 3.94
C PRO A 214 -2.24 14.27 4.14
N ARG A 215 -1.74 14.94 5.16
CA ARG A 215 -2.05 16.35 5.39
C ARG A 215 -1.60 17.20 4.20
N GLY A 216 -2.46 18.10 3.73
CA GLY A 216 -2.24 18.94 2.55
C GLY A 216 -2.45 18.22 1.21
N VAL A 217 -3.05 17.03 1.24
CA VAL A 217 -3.42 16.27 0.05
C VAL A 217 -4.94 16.09 0.01
N PRO A 218 -5.64 16.43 -1.08
CA PRO A 218 -7.07 16.20 -1.21
C PRO A 218 -7.38 14.71 -1.37
N SER A 219 -8.61 14.32 -1.08
CA SER A 219 -9.11 13.02 -1.50
C SER A 219 -9.01 12.87 -3.02
N THR A 220 -8.69 11.68 -3.52
CA THR A 220 -8.44 11.43 -4.95
C THR A 220 -9.57 11.89 -5.85
N ASN A 221 -10.81 11.75 -5.39
CA ASN A 221 -12.01 12.13 -6.13
C ASN A 221 -12.39 13.61 -5.95
N SER A 222 -11.66 14.37 -5.12
CA SER A 222 -11.81 15.82 -4.98
C SER A 222 -10.97 16.54 -6.03
N LEU A 223 -11.55 17.52 -6.70
CA LEU A 223 -10.84 18.30 -7.71
C LEU A 223 -9.97 19.41 -7.11
N ASN A 224 -10.30 19.86 -5.90
CA ASN A 224 -9.66 21.01 -5.27
C ASN A 224 -9.24 20.71 -3.85
N LEU A 225 -8.13 21.34 -3.42
CA LEU A 225 -7.74 21.43 -2.03
C LEU A 225 -8.70 22.33 -1.26
N THR A 226 -9.06 21.91 -0.07
CA THR A 226 -9.87 22.68 0.88
C THR A 226 -9.07 22.92 2.16
N LEU A 227 -9.52 23.86 3.00
CA LEU A 227 -8.87 24.11 4.30
C LEU A 227 -8.87 22.86 5.19
N SER A 228 -9.90 22.02 5.10
CA SER A 228 -9.99 20.78 5.87
C SER A 228 -8.92 19.74 5.48
N ASP A 229 -8.33 19.83 4.29
CA ASP A 229 -7.23 18.94 3.88
C ASP A 229 -5.93 19.24 4.65
N PHE A 230 -5.81 20.44 5.22
CA PHE A 230 -4.67 20.85 6.05
C PHE A 230 -4.88 20.58 7.55
N GLU A 231 -6.07 20.18 7.96
CA GLU A 231 -6.32 19.81 9.34
C GLU A 231 -5.63 18.49 9.70
N PRO A 232 -5.06 18.38 10.92
CA PRO A 232 -4.44 17.17 11.37
C PRO A 232 -5.48 16.08 11.59
N CYS A 233 -5.23 14.89 11.01
CA CYS A 233 -5.97 13.67 11.30
C CYS A 233 -5.10 12.72 12.14
N VAL A 234 -5.65 12.10 13.17
CA VAL A 234 -4.88 11.17 14.02
C VAL A 234 -4.29 10.00 13.21
N GLY A 235 -4.98 9.55 12.19
CA GLY A 235 -4.52 8.47 11.30
C GLY A 235 -3.28 8.81 10.47
N ASN A 236 -2.94 10.11 10.29
CA ASN A 236 -1.75 10.51 9.54
C ASN A 236 -0.43 10.15 10.24
N ILE A 237 -0.44 9.79 11.51
CA ILE A 237 0.74 9.23 12.19
C ILE A 237 1.18 7.90 11.59
N ARG A 238 0.32 7.24 10.79
CA ARG A 238 0.54 5.95 10.13
C ARG A 238 0.60 6.03 8.61
N ASP A 239 0.88 7.22 8.03
CA ASP A 239 0.86 7.40 6.57
C ASP A 239 1.69 6.35 5.81
N THR A 240 2.88 5.99 6.31
CA THR A 240 3.76 5.01 5.67
C THR A 240 3.22 3.59 5.79
N GLU A 241 2.72 3.23 6.97
CA GLU A 241 2.11 1.92 7.21
C GLU A 241 0.78 1.77 6.45
N ASN A 242 -0.01 2.84 6.41
CA ASN A 242 -1.30 2.84 5.69
C ASN A 242 -1.11 2.57 4.20
N ILE A 243 -0.16 3.25 3.53
CA ILE A 243 0.08 3.04 2.11
C ILE A 243 0.70 1.67 1.84
N ALA A 244 1.58 1.17 2.70
CA ALA A 244 2.16 -0.17 2.57
C ALA A 244 1.09 -1.27 2.75
N LEU A 245 0.18 -1.12 3.73
CA LEU A 245 -0.95 -2.02 3.92
C LEU A 245 -1.90 -1.98 2.71
N ALA A 246 -2.25 -0.77 2.22
CA ALA A 246 -3.09 -0.61 1.04
C ALA A 246 -2.48 -1.26 -0.20
N THR A 247 -1.16 -1.15 -0.35
CA THR A 247 -0.46 -1.75 -1.48
C THR A 247 -0.45 -3.29 -1.40
N ALA A 248 -0.15 -3.87 -0.24
CA ALA A 248 -0.21 -5.33 -0.04
C ALA A 248 -1.63 -5.87 -0.26
N MET A 249 -2.63 -5.13 0.23
CA MET A 249 -4.03 -5.48 0.07
C MET A 249 -4.47 -5.43 -1.39
N HIS A 250 -4.19 -4.33 -2.08
CA HIS A 250 -4.57 -4.13 -3.49
C HIS A 250 -3.92 -5.17 -4.40
N ALA A 251 -2.62 -5.44 -4.21
CA ALA A 251 -1.91 -6.49 -4.95
C ALA A 251 -2.59 -7.86 -4.81
N ALA A 252 -3.01 -8.20 -3.59
CA ALA A 252 -3.71 -9.47 -3.35
C ALA A 252 -5.09 -9.49 -4.00
N LEU A 253 -5.82 -8.37 -3.96
CA LEU A 253 -7.14 -8.25 -4.58
C LEU A 253 -7.07 -8.43 -6.09
N ILE A 254 -6.28 -7.63 -6.80
CA ILE A 254 -6.19 -7.69 -8.28
C ILE A 254 -5.62 -9.00 -8.79
N THR A 255 -4.82 -9.71 -7.98
CA THR A 255 -4.29 -11.03 -8.33
C THR A 255 -5.35 -12.12 -8.23
N ARG A 256 -6.30 -12.02 -7.29
CA ARG A 256 -7.29 -13.08 -7.03
C ARG A 256 -8.61 -12.86 -7.73
N VAL A 257 -9.02 -11.61 -7.91
CA VAL A 257 -10.31 -11.30 -8.51
C VAL A 257 -10.11 -10.70 -9.90
N SER A 258 -10.75 -11.32 -10.89
CA SER A 258 -10.74 -10.83 -12.26
C SER A 258 -11.70 -9.64 -12.39
N ALA A 259 -11.21 -8.45 -12.05
CA ALA A 259 -11.94 -7.19 -12.13
C ALA A 259 -11.02 -6.07 -12.63
N ASN A 260 -11.59 -4.96 -13.08
CA ASN A 260 -10.81 -3.80 -13.50
C ASN A 260 -10.01 -3.24 -12.33
N ASP A 261 -8.72 -2.99 -12.56
CA ASP A 261 -7.86 -2.31 -11.59
C ASP A 261 -8.09 -0.80 -11.67
N ARG A 262 -8.70 -0.23 -10.62
CA ARG A 262 -8.93 1.21 -10.48
C ARG A 262 -7.89 1.88 -9.58
N GLY A 263 -6.95 1.12 -9.07
CA GLY A 263 -5.77 1.57 -8.37
C GLY A 263 -5.95 1.85 -6.88
N ILE A 264 -4.81 2.18 -6.28
CA ILE A 264 -4.73 2.64 -4.90
C ILE A 264 -4.93 4.15 -4.87
N LYS A 265 -5.86 4.59 -4.06
CA LYS A 265 -6.35 5.97 -3.95
C LYS A 265 -6.17 6.53 -2.54
N ARG A 266 -6.40 7.80 -2.40
CA ARG A 266 -6.37 8.53 -1.13
C ARG A 266 -7.73 9.10 -0.81
N ALA A 267 -8.19 8.94 0.44
CA ALA A 267 -9.43 9.56 0.90
C ALA A 267 -9.38 9.87 2.41
N ARG A 268 -10.22 10.81 2.85
CA ARG A 268 -10.38 11.20 4.26
C ARG A 268 -11.66 10.60 4.84
N PHE A 269 -11.91 9.32 4.55
CA PHE A 269 -13.04 8.60 5.17
C PHE A 269 -12.91 8.61 6.70
N ALA A 270 -14.02 8.80 7.41
CA ALA A 270 -14.04 8.94 8.86
C ALA A 270 -13.33 7.78 9.57
N VAL A 271 -13.56 6.56 9.11
CA VAL A 271 -12.94 5.35 9.68
C VAL A 271 -11.42 5.31 9.48
N LEU A 272 -10.87 5.96 8.43
CA LEU A 272 -9.42 6.03 8.21
C LEU A 272 -8.79 7.20 8.97
N ARG A 273 -9.42 8.40 8.93
CA ARG A 273 -8.85 9.59 9.57
C ARG A 273 -8.82 9.50 11.09
N ASN A 274 -9.77 8.74 11.69
CA ASN A 274 -9.92 8.61 13.13
C ASN A 274 -9.21 7.36 13.70
N THR A 275 -8.60 6.52 12.86
CA THR A 275 -7.91 5.30 13.28
C THR A 275 -6.42 5.54 13.48
N THR A 276 -5.88 5.14 14.66
CA THR A 276 -4.47 5.33 15.06
C THR A 276 -3.57 4.13 14.77
N ILE A 277 -4.13 3.02 14.35
CA ILE A 277 -3.41 1.83 13.87
C ILE A 277 -3.36 1.85 12.33
N PRO A 278 -2.46 1.09 11.68
CA PRO A 278 -2.43 1.00 10.21
C PRO A 278 -3.80 0.60 9.67
N SER A 279 -4.31 1.35 8.69
CA SER A 279 -5.69 1.23 8.23
C SER A 279 -5.81 1.31 6.70
N VAL A 280 -6.78 0.57 6.16
CA VAL A 280 -7.13 0.53 4.75
C VAL A 280 -8.64 0.32 4.59
N LEU A 281 -9.21 0.89 3.52
CA LEU A 281 -10.56 0.60 3.06
C LEU A 281 -10.49 0.00 1.66
N ILE A 282 -11.21 -1.10 1.45
CA ILE A 282 -11.31 -1.76 0.14
C ILE A 282 -12.72 -1.63 -0.40
N GLU A 283 -12.81 -1.32 -1.69
CA GLU A 283 -14.03 -1.36 -2.48
C GLU A 283 -13.96 -2.60 -3.39
N GLY A 284 -14.70 -3.62 -3.03
CA GLY A 284 -14.67 -4.93 -3.68
C GLY A 284 -15.45 -4.99 -5.00
N GLY A 285 -15.76 -3.87 -5.63
CA GLY A 285 -16.55 -3.72 -6.84
C GLY A 285 -17.68 -2.69 -6.66
N PHE A 286 -18.47 -2.46 -7.69
CA PHE A 286 -19.54 -1.45 -7.72
C PHE A 286 -20.91 -2.12 -7.81
N LEU A 287 -21.79 -1.91 -6.83
CA LEU A 287 -23.15 -2.44 -6.86
C LEU A 287 -24.04 -1.80 -7.93
N THR A 288 -23.68 -0.60 -8.37
CA THR A 288 -24.34 0.08 -9.49
C THR A 288 -23.93 -0.50 -10.87
N ASN A 289 -22.77 -1.13 -10.96
CA ASN A 289 -22.30 -1.75 -12.20
C ASN A 289 -22.94 -3.13 -12.41
N PRO A 290 -23.58 -3.40 -13.57
CA PRO A 290 -24.26 -4.66 -13.81
C PRO A 290 -23.39 -5.91 -13.69
N GLN A 291 -22.13 -5.84 -14.14
CA GLN A 291 -21.21 -6.97 -14.10
C GLN A 291 -20.68 -7.21 -12.68
N ASP A 292 -20.25 -6.15 -11.99
CA ASP A 292 -19.75 -6.27 -10.63
C ASP A 292 -20.86 -6.70 -9.66
N ARG A 293 -22.06 -6.16 -9.79
CA ARG A 293 -23.23 -6.53 -8.99
C ARG A 293 -23.51 -8.04 -9.03
N VAL A 294 -23.47 -8.64 -10.23
CA VAL A 294 -23.66 -10.08 -10.38
C VAL A 294 -22.53 -10.85 -9.70
N ARG A 295 -21.27 -10.42 -9.85
CA ARG A 295 -20.12 -11.03 -9.18
C ARG A 295 -20.25 -10.94 -7.65
N ILE A 296 -20.54 -9.75 -7.12
CA ILE A 296 -20.68 -9.49 -5.68
C ILE A 296 -21.76 -10.37 -5.06
N ALA A 297 -22.87 -10.57 -5.77
CA ALA A 297 -23.96 -11.44 -5.32
C ALA A 297 -23.56 -12.94 -5.23
N THR A 298 -22.45 -13.37 -5.90
CA THR A 298 -22.01 -14.76 -5.84
C THR A 298 -21.16 -15.04 -4.59
N PRO A 299 -21.44 -16.11 -3.82
CA PRO A 299 -20.61 -16.49 -2.67
C PRO A 299 -19.15 -16.76 -3.04
N VAL A 300 -18.89 -17.27 -4.26
CA VAL A 300 -17.54 -17.55 -4.75
C VAL A 300 -16.71 -16.27 -4.85
N TYR A 301 -17.27 -15.19 -5.39
CA TYR A 301 -16.57 -13.91 -5.47
C TYR A 301 -16.22 -13.34 -4.10
N ARG A 302 -17.17 -13.38 -3.16
CA ARG A 302 -16.94 -12.93 -1.79
C ARG A 302 -15.90 -13.80 -1.05
N GLN A 303 -15.84 -15.09 -1.36
CA GLN A 303 -14.79 -15.98 -0.87
C GLN A 303 -13.41 -15.59 -1.43
N LEU A 304 -13.31 -15.22 -2.70
CA LEU A 304 -12.06 -14.74 -3.31
C LEU A 304 -11.60 -13.43 -2.69
N LEU A 305 -12.52 -12.49 -2.40
CA LEU A 305 -12.21 -11.25 -1.68
C LEU A 305 -11.69 -11.55 -0.27
N ALA A 306 -12.33 -12.44 0.46
CA ALA A 306 -11.88 -12.85 1.80
C ALA A 306 -10.46 -13.47 1.76
N GLN A 307 -10.18 -14.33 0.79
CA GLN A 307 -8.85 -14.91 0.59
C GLN A 307 -7.81 -13.84 0.22
N ALA A 308 -8.18 -12.84 -0.58
CA ALA A 308 -7.31 -11.72 -0.93
C ALA A 308 -6.97 -10.87 0.31
N ILE A 309 -7.94 -10.62 1.20
CA ILE A 309 -7.70 -9.92 2.46
C ILE A 309 -6.65 -10.66 3.30
N VAL A 310 -6.79 -11.97 3.46
CA VAL A 310 -5.81 -12.80 4.20
C VAL A 310 -4.43 -12.71 3.57
N GLN A 311 -4.34 -12.86 2.25
CA GLN A 311 -3.07 -12.77 1.53
C GLN A 311 -2.44 -11.38 1.66
N GLY A 312 -3.23 -10.31 1.60
CA GLY A 312 -2.78 -8.92 1.82
C GLY A 312 -2.16 -8.73 3.20
N ILE A 313 -2.84 -9.20 4.25
CA ILE A 313 -2.33 -9.15 5.64
C ILE A 313 -1.03 -9.94 5.80
N LEU A 314 -0.96 -11.17 5.26
CA LEU A 314 0.25 -11.98 5.31
C LEU A 314 1.42 -11.32 4.57
N SER A 315 1.16 -10.69 3.42
CA SER A 315 2.17 -9.98 2.64
C SER A 315 2.68 -8.74 3.36
N TYR A 316 1.78 -7.94 3.93
CA TYR A 316 2.12 -6.78 4.76
C TYR A 316 2.97 -7.19 5.97
N ASN A 317 2.55 -8.22 6.71
CA ASN A 317 3.27 -8.71 7.88
C ASN A 317 4.68 -9.20 7.53
N ARG A 318 4.84 -9.89 6.40
CA ARG A 318 6.16 -10.29 5.89
C ARG A 318 7.05 -9.10 5.56
N ALA A 319 6.49 -8.03 5.00
CA ALA A 319 7.22 -6.81 4.67
C ALA A 319 7.80 -6.13 5.92
N LEU A 320 7.02 -6.05 6.99
CA LEU A 320 7.46 -5.48 8.27
C LEU A 320 8.55 -6.33 8.96
N ASN A 321 8.53 -7.65 8.79
CA ASN A 321 9.47 -8.57 9.42
C ASN A 321 10.81 -8.68 8.68
N ARG A 322 10.93 -8.10 7.48
CA ARG A 322 12.19 -7.99 6.75
C ARG A 322 12.95 -6.79 7.33
N GLY A 323 13.74 -7.03 8.39
CA GLY A 323 14.55 -5.98 9.01
C GLY A 323 15.61 -5.40 8.05
N PRO A 324 16.25 -4.26 8.38
CA PRO A 324 17.21 -3.53 7.53
C PRO A 324 18.49 -4.30 7.16
N SER A 325 18.64 -5.56 7.57
CA SER A 325 19.80 -6.40 7.26
C SER A 325 19.91 -6.82 5.79
N SER A 326 18.81 -6.80 5.01
CA SER A 326 18.85 -7.12 3.58
C SER A 326 19.44 -5.99 2.72
N ASP A 327 19.23 -4.72 3.12
CA ASP A 327 19.75 -3.57 2.37
C ASP A 327 21.29 -3.46 2.45
N LYS A 328 21.90 -3.88 3.56
CA LYS A 328 23.37 -3.90 3.70
C LYS A 328 24.05 -4.94 2.81
N MET A 329 23.37 -6.03 2.46
CA MET A 329 23.90 -7.05 1.55
C MET A 329 23.88 -6.61 0.08
N MET A 330 22.91 -5.76 -0.34
CA MET A 330 22.86 -5.26 -1.72
C MET A 330 24.01 -4.29 -2.02
N VAL A 331 24.39 -3.43 -1.07
CA VAL A 331 25.50 -2.48 -1.26
C VAL A 331 26.86 -3.17 -1.30
N LYS A 332 27.04 -4.33 -0.65
CA LYS A 332 28.30 -5.08 -0.63
C LYS A 332 28.54 -5.93 -1.89
N ARG A 333 27.51 -6.29 -2.65
CA ARG A 333 27.63 -7.14 -3.86
C ARG A 333 27.94 -6.40 -5.15
N ALA A 334 27.91 -5.08 -5.15
CA ALA A 334 28.29 -4.27 -6.34
C ALA A 334 29.82 -4.22 -6.58
N GLY A 335 30.64 -4.85 -5.74
CA GLY A 335 32.10 -4.75 -5.78
C GLY A 335 32.90 -6.03 -6.03
N THR A 336 32.25 -7.21 -6.22
CA THR A 336 32.99 -8.45 -6.53
C THR A 336 32.21 -9.31 -7.53
N SER A 337 32.83 -9.55 -8.68
CA SER A 337 32.37 -10.49 -9.70
C SER A 337 32.55 -11.91 -9.18
N GLU A 338 31.48 -12.55 -8.71
CA GLU A 338 31.40 -14.01 -8.63
C GLU A 338 30.00 -14.46 -9.07
N THR A 339 29.99 -15.38 -10.03
CA THR A 339 28.83 -16.02 -10.63
C THR A 339 28.18 -16.94 -9.59
N GLY A 340 27.21 -16.41 -8.88
CA GLY A 340 26.34 -17.18 -8.01
C GLY A 340 24.91 -16.73 -8.28
N THR A 341 24.04 -17.68 -8.64
CA THR A 341 22.60 -17.47 -8.84
C THR A 341 22.01 -16.80 -7.61
N ALA A 342 21.80 -15.48 -7.69
CA ALA A 342 21.14 -14.70 -6.66
C ALA A 342 19.66 -15.11 -6.61
N ASP A 343 19.23 -15.62 -5.46
CA ASP A 343 17.81 -15.71 -5.11
C ASP A 343 17.26 -14.27 -5.11
N PRO A 344 16.36 -13.89 -6.07
CA PRO A 344 15.79 -12.56 -6.10
C PRO A 344 14.89 -12.44 -4.89
N GLY A 345 15.34 -11.72 -3.86
CA GLY A 345 14.58 -11.45 -2.66
C GLY A 345 13.18 -10.98 -3.02
N LEU A 346 12.19 -11.82 -2.72
CA LEU A 346 10.76 -11.59 -2.99
C LEU A 346 10.37 -10.20 -2.48
N SER A 347 10.06 -9.29 -3.40
CA SER A 347 9.37 -8.03 -3.10
C SER A 347 8.05 -8.33 -2.40
N ILE A 348 7.54 -7.43 -1.55
CA ILE A 348 6.14 -7.52 -1.04
C ILE A 348 5.13 -7.57 -2.20
N TRP A 349 5.60 -7.27 -3.39
CA TRP A 349 4.90 -7.18 -4.67
C TRP A 349 5.10 -8.39 -5.57
N ASP A 350 5.65 -9.50 -5.10
CA ASP A 350 5.74 -10.71 -5.94
C ASP A 350 4.40 -11.50 -5.86
N PRO A 351 3.40 -11.13 -6.69
CA PRO A 351 2.10 -11.78 -6.70
C PRO A 351 2.15 -13.13 -7.40
N LEU A 352 3.23 -13.42 -8.13
CA LEU A 352 3.31 -14.54 -9.06
C LEU A 352 3.91 -15.81 -8.44
N LYS A 353 4.51 -15.73 -7.25
CA LYS A 353 4.93 -16.94 -6.54
C LYS A 353 3.84 -17.35 -5.56
N PRO A 354 3.20 -18.53 -5.75
CA PRO A 354 2.32 -19.09 -4.73
C PRO A 354 3.10 -19.14 -3.42
N SER A 355 2.60 -18.50 -2.36
CA SER A 355 3.16 -18.72 -1.04
C SER A 355 3.06 -20.22 -0.75
N ALA A 356 4.04 -20.81 -0.06
CA ALA A 356 4.01 -22.18 0.41
C ALA A 356 2.82 -22.51 1.34
N TYR A 357 1.94 -21.54 1.56
CA TYR A 357 0.66 -21.72 2.25
C TYR A 357 -0.38 -22.18 1.24
N THR A 358 -0.39 -23.46 0.97
CA THR A 358 -1.53 -24.15 0.37
C THR A 358 -2.66 -24.13 1.40
N LEU A 359 -3.73 -23.40 1.10
CA LEU A 359 -4.99 -23.56 1.83
C LEU A 359 -5.37 -25.05 1.76
N PRO A 360 -5.87 -25.67 2.84
CA PRO A 360 -6.36 -27.05 2.81
C PRO A 360 -7.28 -27.25 1.61
N GLN A 361 -7.12 -28.39 0.92
CA GLN A 361 -7.87 -28.71 -0.31
C GLN A 361 -9.39 -28.71 -0.11
N ASP A 362 -9.87 -28.81 1.12
CA ASP A 362 -11.29 -28.82 1.48
C ASP A 362 -12.00 -27.47 1.33
N ALA A 363 -11.29 -26.39 1.02
CA ALA A 363 -11.89 -25.09 0.76
C ALA A 363 -12.33 -24.87 -0.71
N ARG A 364 -12.31 -25.93 -1.54
CA ARG A 364 -12.68 -25.91 -2.97
C ARG A 364 -14.07 -26.49 -3.26
N LYS A 365 -14.89 -26.69 -2.25
CA LYS A 365 -16.30 -27.13 -2.46
C LYS A 365 -17.27 -26.02 -2.12
#